data_1f7bc7c4fa377db5f313a6502c55b5ee
#
_entry.id   1f7bc7c4fa377db5f313a6502c55b5ee
#
_cell.length_a   1.000
_cell.length_b   1.000
_cell.length_c   1.000
_cell.angle_alpha   90.00
_cell.angle_beta   90.00
_cell.angle_gamma   90.00
#
_symmetry.space_group_name_H-M   'P 1'
#
loop_
_entity.id
_entity.type
_entity.pdbx_description
1 polymer ?
#
loop_
_entity_poly.entity_id
_entity_poly.type
_entity_poly.pdbx_seq_one_letter_code
_entity_poly.pdbx_strand_id
1 'polypeptide(L)'
;MTINVDDIETEIRQAKNQIRSAGGDLKQGFAALDSLIDEQIAEIEQIFADGGSPIPVTSLAELDTQDEAFHDLVRRRGCVIVRNVFSEDRVNGWNDTLMSYVRDNGYFEKQAEKAGMDKYFSELASGKPQIFGLYWSRPQMEARTSQELATVRSWLNHLWKFNSQNGAEFDPDLECLYADRLRQREPGDKTLGLSPHVDGGSVERWIDPGYRNVYRHVFSGDVGAYDPFDAAYRTTSQEIPSPAVCSMFRTYQGWTALSRQGPGDGTLNLVPISRAMGWMLLRALQDDITDEDLCGAAPGRAMVVSEAHHAKLLRAYVPIPEVRPGDTVWWHPDVIHGVEDHNRNKGYSNVMYIGAAPDCEKNRRFLDRQRPAFENGRSCPDFAAEDYEVEFEGRFTQSDLDALGLRQMGYEA
;
A
#
# COMPACT_ATOMS: atom_id res chain seq x y z
N MET A 1 14.49 -8.94 -18.06
CA MET A 1 14.99 -10.27 -17.63
C MET A 1 13.85 -10.92 -16.88
N THR A 2 13.37 -12.07 -17.30
CA THR A 2 12.24 -12.74 -16.60
C THR A 2 12.85 -13.58 -15.48
N ILE A 3 12.40 -13.39 -14.25
CA ILE A 3 12.85 -14.19 -13.09
C ILE A 3 12.39 -15.63 -13.31
N ASN A 4 13.30 -16.59 -13.15
CA ASN A 4 12.96 -18.00 -13.26
C ASN A 4 12.31 -18.48 -11.94
N VAL A 5 10.98 -18.43 -11.90
CA VAL A 5 10.20 -18.80 -10.71
C VAL A 5 10.33 -20.29 -10.38
N ASP A 6 10.59 -21.16 -11.40
CA ASP A 6 10.72 -22.60 -11.23
C ASP A 6 12.06 -22.99 -10.57
N ASP A 7 13.06 -22.11 -10.59
CA ASP A 7 14.36 -22.30 -9.91
C ASP A 7 14.74 -21.06 -9.06
N ILE A 8 13.82 -20.66 -8.21
CA ILE A 8 13.95 -19.44 -7.42
C ILE A 8 15.15 -19.48 -6.46
N GLU A 9 15.50 -20.63 -5.91
CA GLU A 9 16.65 -20.78 -5.01
C GLU A 9 17.97 -20.44 -5.73
N THR A 10 18.12 -20.83 -6.98
CA THR A 10 19.30 -20.46 -7.79
C THR A 10 19.31 -18.96 -8.09
N GLU A 11 18.16 -18.35 -8.41
CA GLU A 11 18.05 -16.92 -8.64
C GLU A 11 18.40 -16.12 -7.36
N ILE A 12 17.93 -16.55 -6.20
CA ILE A 12 18.26 -15.94 -4.89
C ILE A 12 19.76 -16.02 -4.62
N ARG A 13 20.35 -17.21 -4.77
CA ARG A 13 21.80 -17.42 -4.58
C ARG A 13 22.62 -16.52 -5.50
N GLN A 14 22.25 -16.43 -6.77
CA GLN A 14 22.92 -15.56 -7.73
C GLN A 14 22.79 -14.08 -7.34
N ALA A 15 21.61 -13.62 -6.97
CA ALA A 15 21.38 -12.24 -6.54
C ALA A 15 22.21 -11.88 -5.30
N LYS A 16 22.22 -12.73 -4.26
CA LYS A 16 23.05 -12.55 -3.07
C LYS A 16 24.54 -12.46 -3.42
N ASN A 17 25.03 -13.35 -4.27
CA ASN A 17 26.43 -13.35 -4.70
C ASN A 17 26.79 -12.08 -5.47
N GLN A 18 25.92 -11.63 -6.37
CA GLN A 18 26.11 -10.39 -7.11
C GLN A 18 26.15 -9.17 -6.18
N ILE A 19 25.22 -9.07 -5.23
CA ILE A 19 25.17 -7.96 -4.27
C ILE A 19 26.43 -7.96 -3.40
N ARG A 20 26.83 -9.11 -2.83
CA ARG A 20 28.03 -9.23 -2.01
C ARG A 20 29.32 -8.93 -2.78
N SER A 21 29.36 -9.27 -4.07
CA SER A 21 30.53 -9.04 -4.94
C SER A 21 30.63 -7.61 -5.47
N ALA A 22 29.59 -6.80 -5.34
CA ALA A 22 29.59 -5.42 -5.82
C ALA A 22 30.47 -4.47 -4.99
N GLY A 23 31.00 -4.91 -3.87
CA GLY A 23 32.10 -4.21 -3.15
C GLY A 23 31.67 -3.22 -2.09
N GLY A 24 30.49 -3.33 -1.52
CA GLY A 24 30.04 -2.52 -0.38
C GLY A 24 30.31 -3.18 0.98
N ASP A 25 30.39 -2.38 2.05
CA ASP A 25 30.43 -2.91 3.43
C ASP A 25 28.99 -3.12 3.96
N LEU A 26 28.41 -4.26 3.55
CA LEU A 26 27.02 -4.62 3.92
C LEU A 26 26.87 -4.87 5.42
N LYS A 27 27.94 -5.31 6.12
CA LYS A 27 27.89 -5.54 7.56
C LYS A 27 27.87 -4.21 8.32
N GLN A 28 28.71 -3.26 7.92
CA GLN A 28 28.67 -1.91 8.49
C GLN A 28 27.34 -1.21 8.18
N GLY A 29 26.87 -1.31 6.94
CA GLY A 29 25.57 -0.76 6.54
C GLY A 29 24.41 -1.36 7.37
N PHE A 30 24.43 -2.68 7.58
CA PHE A 30 23.42 -3.33 8.44
C PHE A 30 23.50 -2.82 9.87
N ALA A 31 24.69 -2.76 10.47
CA ALA A 31 24.87 -2.27 11.84
C ALA A 31 24.40 -0.81 12.00
N ALA A 32 24.65 0.04 11.01
CA ALA A 32 24.19 1.44 11.04
C ALA A 32 22.67 1.56 10.97
N LEU A 33 22.01 0.78 10.08
CA LEU A 33 20.54 0.73 10.03
C LEU A 33 19.96 0.10 11.29
N ASP A 34 20.60 -0.93 11.84
CA ASP A 34 20.17 -1.62 13.05
C ASP A 34 20.11 -0.68 14.24
N SER A 35 21.14 0.16 14.42
CA SER A 35 21.18 1.20 15.46
C SER A 35 20.08 2.25 15.25
N LEU A 36 19.91 2.74 14.02
CA LEU A 36 18.86 3.72 13.70
C LEU A 36 17.45 3.16 13.95
N ILE A 37 17.22 1.90 13.63
CA ILE A 37 15.94 1.22 13.88
C ILE A 37 15.70 1.09 15.39
N ASP A 38 16.71 0.74 16.18
CA ASP A 38 16.59 0.67 17.66
C ASP A 38 16.19 2.01 18.26
N GLU A 39 16.82 3.10 17.82
CA GLU A 39 16.49 4.46 18.27
C GLU A 39 15.03 4.81 17.94
N GLN A 40 14.57 4.52 16.71
CA GLN A 40 13.21 4.81 16.30
C GLN A 40 12.19 3.91 17.00
N ILE A 41 12.50 2.64 17.26
CA ILE A 41 11.65 1.74 18.04
C ILE A 41 11.49 2.27 19.46
N ALA A 42 12.60 2.63 20.13
CA ALA A 42 12.55 3.15 21.50
C ALA A 42 11.72 4.44 21.59
N GLU A 43 11.83 5.33 20.60
CA GLU A 43 11.00 6.53 20.52
C GLU A 43 9.51 6.21 20.36
N ILE A 44 9.17 5.25 19.47
CA ILE A 44 7.79 4.81 19.24
C ILE A 44 7.20 4.17 20.49
N GLU A 45 7.96 3.28 21.15
CA GLU A 45 7.55 2.66 22.42
C GLU A 45 7.30 3.71 23.51
N GLN A 46 8.17 4.74 23.59
CA GLN A 46 8.00 5.81 24.57
C GLN A 46 6.74 6.65 24.29
N ILE A 47 6.53 7.08 23.03
CA ILE A 47 5.33 7.84 22.63
C ILE A 47 4.06 7.05 22.98
N PHE A 48 4.07 5.75 22.71
CA PHE A 48 2.92 4.88 22.97
C PHE A 48 2.70 4.66 24.47
N ALA A 49 3.76 4.49 25.25
CA ALA A 49 3.70 4.37 26.72
C ALA A 49 3.14 5.64 27.38
N ASP A 50 3.42 6.80 26.79
CA ASP A 50 2.89 8.10 27.26
C ASP A 50 1.44 8.35 26.80
N GLY A 51 0.80 7.37 26.13
CA GLY A 51 -0.58 7.47 25.64
C GLY A 51 -0.73 8.28 24.35
N GLY A 52 0.38 8.59 23.66
CA GLY A 52 0.40 9.25 22.36
C GLY A 52 0.31 8.28 21.19
N SER A 53 0.35 8.84 19.97
CA SER A 53 0.48 8.08 18.72
C SER A 53 1.71 8.56 17.95
N PRO A 54 2.56 7.65 17.46
CA PRO A 54 3.71 8.02 16.63
C PRO A 54 3.31 8.38 15.18
N ILE A 55 2.03 8.22 14.82
CA ILE A 55 1.52 8.46 13.46
C ILE A 55 1.15 9.93 13.33
N PRO A 56 1.76 10.67 12.37
CA PRO A 56 1.44 12.08 12.14
C PRO A 56 -0.02 12.28 11.73
N VAL A 57 -0.62 13.36 12.17
CA VAL A 57 -2.01 13.71 11.86
C VAL A 57 -2.06 15.17 11.43
N THR A 58 -2.76 15.43 10.33
CA THR A 58 -3.10 16.77 9.84
C THR A 58 -4.55 16.78 9.36
N SER A 59 -5.03 17.89 8.81
CA SER A 59 -6.34 17.98 8.16
C SER A 59 -6.22 18.54 6.75
N LEU A 60 -7.23 18.29 5.89
CA LEU A 60 -7.26 18.86 4.54
C LEU A 60 -7.04 20.38 4.53
N ALA A 61 -7.63 21.09 5.50
CA ALA A 61 -7.53 22.54 5.60
C ALA A 61 -6.14 23.05 6.02
N GLU A 62 -5.30 22.17 6.59
CA GLU A 62 -3.98 22.53 7.11
C GLU A 62 -2.83 22.09 6.19
N LEU A 63 -3.09 21.36 5.11
CA LEU A 63 -2.03 20.78 4.27
C LEU A 63 -1.04 21.85 3.78
N ASP A 64 -1.55 22.98 3.26
CA ASP A 64 -0.72 24.05 2.71
C ASP A 64 0.02 24.87 3.76
N THR A 65 -0.29 24.67 5.06
CA THR A 65 0.32 25.40 6.18
C THR A 65 1.27 24.56 7.00
N GLN A 66 1.45 23.28 6.63
CA GLN A 66 2.41 22.40 7.31
C GLN A 66 3.84 22.86 7.04
N ASP A 67 4.64 22.87 8.09
CA ASP A 67 6.06 23.25 8.02
C ASP A 67 6.97 22.06 7.63
N GLU A 68 8.22 22.36 7.35
CA GLU A 68 9.21 21.36 6.97
C GLU A 68 9.44 20.31 8.08
N ALA A 69 9.30 20.68 9.35
CA ALA A 69 9.44 19.75 10.47
C ALA A 69 8.33 18.69 10.45
N PHE A 70 7.10 19.06 10.06
CA PHE A 70 6.02 18.12 9.87
C PHE A 70 6.23 17.25 8.64
N HIS A 71 6.69 17.82 7.53
CA HIS A 71 7.05 17.05 6.32
C HIS A 71 8.13 16.00 6.64
N ASP A 72 9.19 16.38 7.36
CA ASP A 72 10.24 15.47 7.79
C ASP A 72 9.71 14.37 8.72
N LEU A 73 8.79 14.70 9.61
CA LEU A 73 8.14 13.71 10.47
C LEU A 73 7.35 12.70 9.63
N VAL A 74 6.54 13.16 8.66
CA VAL A 74 5.79 12.26 7.75
C VAL A 74 6.74 11.37 6.95
N ARG A 75 7.83 11.93 6.39
CA ARG A 75 8.85 11.16 5.68
C ARG A 75 9.55 10.15 6.57
N ARG A 76 9.90 10.52 7.80
CA ARG A 76 10.55 9.64 8.78
C ARG A 76 9.63 8.49 9.20
N ARG A 77 8.35 8.77 9.45
CA ARG A 77 7.33 7.77 9.82
C ARG A 77 6.82 6.98 8.62
N GLY A 78 6.88 7.54 7.44
CA GLY A 78 6.37 6.92 6.21
C GLY A 78 4.85 6.79 6.17
N CYS A 79 4.11 7.53 7.00
CA CYS A 79 2.66 7.47 7.06
C CYS A 79 2.07 8.78 7.59
N VAL A 80 0.78 9.02 7.31
CA VAL A 80 0.05 10.19 7.80
C VAL A 80 -1.46 9.93 7.76
N ILE A 81 -2.19 10.54 8.69
CA ILE A 81 -3.65 10.64 8.64
C ILE A 81 -4.01 12.06 8.25
N VAL A 82 -4.86 12.19 7.24
CA VAL A 82 -5.44 13.48 6.83
C VAL A 82 -6.91 13.49 7.23
N ARG A 83 -7.25 14.35 8.17
CA ARG A 83 -8.59 14.51 8.73
C ARG A 83 -9.49 15.32 7.81
N ASN A 84 -10.79 15.05 7.89
CA ASN A 84 -11.84 15.86 7.27
C ASN A 84 -11.62 16.08 5.76
N VAL A 85 -11.13 15.07 5.05
CA VAL A 85 -11.01 15.12 3.59
C VAL A 85 -12.40 15.21 2.96
N PHE A 86 -13.33 14.44 3.52
CA PHE A 86 -14.75 14.52 3.16
C PHE A 86 -15.61 14.82 4.39
N SER A 87 -16.77 15.44 4.17
CA SER A 87 -17.74 15.60 5.25
C SER A 87 -18.32 14.26 5.68
N GLU A 88 -18.58 14.09 6.97
CA GLU A 88 -19.14 12.87 7.54
C GLU A 88 -20.49 12.52 6.90
N ASP A 89 -21.36 13.50 6.64
CA ASP A 89 -22.66 13.28 5.98
C ASP A 89 -22.49 12.70 4.56
N ARG A 90 -21.54 13.22 3.77
CA ARG A 90 -21.25 12.71 2.43
C ARG A 90 -20.80 11.26 2.49
N VAL A 91 -19.92 10.95 3.40
CA VAL A 91 -19.34 9.60 3.54
C VAL A 91 -20.33 8.60 4.10
N ASN A 92 -21.20 9.00 5.03
CA ASN A 92 -22.29 8.17 5.50
C ASN A 92 -23.25 7.82 4.34
N GLY A 93 -23.59 8.80 3.47
CA GLY A 93 -24.37 8.55 2.25
C GLY A 93 -23.68 7.60 1.28
N TRP A 94 -22.35 7.71 1.13
CA TRP A 94 -21.57 6.75 0.33
C TRP A 94 -21.58 5.36 0.91
N ASN A 95 -21.42 5.22 2.24
CA ASN A 95 -21.48 3.92 2.90
C ASN A 95 -22.83 3.23 2.71
N ASP A 96 -23.94 3.96 2.87
CA ASP A 96 -25.28 3.44 2.64
C ASP A 96 -25.49 3.01 1.18
N THR A 97 -25.00 3.81 0.23
CA THR A 97 -25.05 3.50 -1.21
C THR A 97 -24.24 2.25 -1.53
N LEU A 98 -23.04 2.11 -0.96
CA LEU A 98 -22.19 0.92 -1.13
C LEU A 98 -22.86 -0.34 -0.57
N MET A 99 -23.46 -0.25 0.62
CA MET A 99 -24.17 -1.37 1.24
C MET A 99 -25.37 -1.81 0.37
N SER A 100 -26.10 -0.85 -0.22
CA SER A 100 -27.17 -1.13 -1.16
C SER A 100 -26.64 -1.75 -2.45
N TYR A 101 -25.56 -1.20 -3.00
CA TYR A 101 -24.92 -1.72 -4.22
C TYR A 101 -24.49 -3.17 -4.09
N VAL A 102 -23.89 -3.53 -2.96
CA VAL A 102 -23.48 -4.92 -2.63
C VAL A 102 -24.69 -5.85 -2.54
N ARG A 103 -25.73 -5.43 -1.79
CA ARG A 103 -26.94 -6.22 -1.56
C ARG A 103 -27.79 -6.39 -2.80
N ASP A 104 -28.12 -5.26 -3.47
CA ASP A 104 -29.11 -5.23 -4.55
C ASP A 104 -28.59 -5.93 -5.82
N ASN A 105 -27.26 -6.05 -5.97
CA ASN A 105 -26.62 -6.80 -7.05
C ASN A 105 -26.28 -8.26 -6.68
N GLY A 106 -26.67 -8.74 -5.51
CA GLY A 106 -26.45 -10.14 -5.09
C GLY A 106 -24.98 -10.52 -4.99
N TYR A 107 -24.12 -9.63 -4.45
CA TYR A 107 -22.68 -9.87 -4.39
C TYR A 107 -22.31 -11.17 -3.69
N PHE A 108 -22.92 -11.45 -2.52
CA PHE A 108 -22.57 -12.62 -1.72
C PHE A 108 -22.98 -13.94 -2.39
N GLU A 109 -24.11 -13.95 -3.10
CA GLU A 109 -24.57 -15.09 -3.89
C GLU A 109 -23.59 -15.38 -5.02
N LYS A 110 -23.22 -14.35 -5.79
CA LYS A 110 -22.24 -14.46 -6.88
C LYS A 110 -20.83 -14.84 -6.38
N GLN A 111 -20.44 -14.33 -5.21
CA GLN A 111 -19.16 -14.67 -4.59
C GLN A 111 -19.13 -16.16 -4.17
N ALA A 112 -20.22 -16.68 -3.60
CA ALA A 112 -20.31 -18.09 -3.24
C ALA A 112 -20.17 -19.03 -4.44
N GLU A 113 -20.67 -18.63 -5.63
CA GLU A 113 -20.52 -19.38 -6.89
C GLU A 113 -19.07 -19.37 -7.40
N LYS A 114 -18.33 -18.32 -7.15
CA LYS A 114 -16.92 -18.13 -7.59
C LYS A 114 -15.89 -18.49 -6.49
N ALA A 115 -16.33 -19.07 -5.38
CA ALA A 115 -15.46 -19.40 -4.26
C ALA A 115 -14.25 -20.27 -4.72
N GLY A 116 -13.04 -19.79 -4.41
CA GLY A 116 -11.79 -20.47 -4.77
C GLY A 116 -11.02 -19.81 -5.94
N MET A 117 -11.54 -18.79 -6.62
CA MET A 117 -10.78 -18.04 -7.65
C MET A 117 -9.73 -17.11 -7.00
N ASP A 118 -10.05 -16.46 -5.90
CA ASP A 118 -9.07 -15.71 -5.09
C ASP A 118 -8.57 -16.56 -3.91
N LYS A 119 -7.56 -17.38 -4.18
CA LYS A 119 -6.95 -18.25 -3.16
C LYS A 119 -6.21 -17.49 -2.06
N TYR A 120 -5.80 -16.24 -2.29
CA TYR A 120 -5.05 -15.47 -1.30
C TYR A 120 -5.92 -15.06 -0.11
N PHE A 121 -7.20 -14.74 -0.35
CA PHE A 121 -8.15 -14.37 0.69
C PHE A 121 -9.14 -15.48 1.07
N SER A 122 -9.32 -16.49 0.23
CA SER A 122 -10.27 -17.60 0.47
C SER A 122 -9.79 -18.63 1.50
N GLU A 123 -8.49 -18.69 1.77
CA GLU A 123 -7.92 -19.58 2.82
C GLU A 123 -8.12 -19.01 4.24
N LEU A 124 -8.65 -17.79 4.35
CA LEU A 124 -8.85 -17.14 5.63
C LEU A 124 -10.19 -17.59 6.25
N ALA A 125 -10.14 -17.93 7.52
CA ALA A 125 -11.11 -18.72 8.28
C ALA A 125 -12.52 -18.11 8.49
N SER A 126 -12.91 -17.04 7.78
CA SER A 126 -14.26 -16.49 7.81
C SER A 126 -15.05 -16.94 6.58
N GLY A 127 -16.21 -17.50 6.76
CA GLY A 127 -17.10 -17.91 5.66
C GLY A 127 -17.68 -16.74 4.84
N LYS A 128 -17.25 -15.50 5.11
CA LYS A 128 -17.61 -14.28 4.36
C LYS A 128 -16.35 -13.50 3.98
N PRO A 129 -16.22 -13.04 2.73
CA PRO A 129 -15.13 -12.14 2.35
C PRO A 129 -15.27 -10.82 3.11
N GLN A 130 -14.15 -10.24 3.53
CA GLN A 130 -14.11 -8.89 4.11
C GLN A 130 -13.58 -7.87 3.12
N ILE A 131 -12.82 -8.30 2.11
CA ILE A 131 -12.36 -7.47 0.99
C ILE A 131 -13.15 -7.91 -0.24
N PHE A 132 -13.86 -6.98 -0.84
CA PHE A 132 -14.76 -7.23 -1.96
C PHE A 132 -14.10 -6.81 -3.26
N GLY A 133 -14.11 -7.68 -4.25
CA GLY A 133 -13.64 -7.43 -5.62
C GLY A 133 -14.56 -6.47 -6.37
N LEU A 134 -14.82 -5.31 -5.79
CA LEU A 134 -15.65 -4.23 -6.33
C LEU A 134 -14.80 -2.97 -6.49
N TYR A 135 -14.87 -2.36 -7.67
CA TYR A 135 -13.97 -1.28 -8.09
C TYR A 135 -14.71 -0.04 -8.60
N TRP A 136 -15.88 -0.24 -9.21
CA TRP A 136 -16.52 0.74 -10.09
C TRP A 136 -17.85 1.26 -9.54
N SER A 137 -18.14 1.03 -8.27
CA SER A 137 -19.31 1.63 -7.64
C SER A 137 -19.24 3.15 -7.65
N ARG A 138 -20.40 3.80 -7.69
CA ARG A 138 -20.49 5.27 -7.69
C ARG A 138 -19.70 5.91 -6.53
N PRO A 139 -19.85 5.50 -5.26
CA PRO A 139 -19.08 6.10 -4.17
C PRO A 139 -17.56 5.93 -4.30
N GLN A 140 -17.09 4.77 -4.79
CA GLN A 140 -15.65 4.55 -4.98
C GLN A 140 -15.07 5.48 -6.05
N MET A 141 -15.78 5.66 -7.15
CA MET A 141 -15.32 6.51 -8.24
C MET A 141 -15.45 8.01 -7.88
N GLU A 142 -16.55 8.44 -7.29
CA GLU A 142 -16.73 9.82 -6.81
C GLU A 142 -15.67 10.23 -5.80
N ALA A 143 -15.28 9.33 -4.88
CA ALA A 143 -14.18 9.60 -3.96
C ALA A 143 -12.85 9.73 -4.70
N ARG A 144 -12.51 8.74 -5.55
CA ARG A 144 -11.21 8.68 -6.23
C ARG A 144 -10.96 9.82 -7.20
N THR A 145 -12.01 10.31 -7.88
CA THR A 145 -11.92 11.41 -8.85
C THR A 145 -12.21 12.79 -8.23
N SER A 146 -12.35 12.87 -6.91
CA SER A 146 -12.64 14.12 -6.23
C SER A 146 -11.44 15.08 -6.18
N GLN A 147 -11.73 16.39 -6.20
CA GLN A 147 -10.71 17.42 -6.05
C GLN A 147 -10.03 17.36 -4.67
N GLU A 148 -10.78 16.97 -3.64
CA GLU A 148 -10.25 16.81 -2.28
C GLU A 148 -9.14 15.76 -2.23
N LEU A 149 -9.36 14.59 -2.84
CA LEU A 149 -8.29 13.56 -2.90
C LEU A 149 -7.16 13.96 -3.86
N ALA A 150 -7.44 14.66 -4.95
CA ALA A 150 -6.39 15.18 -5.82
C ALA A 150 -5.46 16.14 -5.06
N THR A 151 -6.01 17.02 -4.23
CA THR A 151 -5.24 17.92 -3.36
C THR A 151 -4.35 17.15 -2.38
N VAL A 152 -4.92 16.15 -1.68
CA VAL A 152 -4.15 15.33 -0.73
C VAL A 152 -3.03 14.57 -1.45
N ARG A 153 -3.31 13.99 -2.62
CA ARG A 153 -2.31 13.22 -3.38
C ARG A 153 -1.19 14.08 -3.93
N SER A 154 -1.50 15.28 -4.45
CA SER A 154 -0.46 16.24 -4.86
C SER A 154 0.45 16.60 -3.68
N TRP A 155 -0.13 16.94 -2.52
CA TRP A 155 0.65 17.20 -1.31
C TRP A 155 1.55 16.03 -0.92
N LEU A 156 1.03 14.80 -0.93
CA LEU A 156 1.79 13.58 -0.63
C LEU A 156 2.92 13.35 -1.65
N ASN A 157 2.66 13.60 -2.93
CA ASN A 157 3.63 13.44 -4.01
C ASN A 157 4.79 14.42 -3.85
N HIS A 158 4.53 15.65 -3.40
CA HIS A 158 5.56 16.66 -3.14
C HIS A 158 6.49 16.32 -1.96
N LEU A 159 6.15 15.36 -1.10
CA LEU A 159 7.05 14.83 -0.08
C LEU A 159 8.19 13.97 -0.66
N TRP A 160 8.11 13.61 -1.94
CA TRP A 160 9.10 12.79 -2.63
C TRP A 160 10.13 13.63 -3.37
N LYS A 161 11.31 13.06 -3.57
CA LYS A 161 12.28 13.53 -4.55
C LYS A 161 11.90 12.99 -5.92
N PHE A 162 11.02 13.67 -6.62
CA PHE A 162 10.48 13.25 -7.91
C PHE A 162 11.36 13.61 -9.11
N ASN A 163 12.45 14.36 -8.90
CA ASN A 163 13.48 14.63 -9.90
C ASN A 163 14.75 13.82 -9.59
N SER A 164 15.28 13.16 -10.58
CA SER A 164 16.52 12.40 -10.52
C SER A 164 17.53 12.93 -11.54
N GLN A 165 18.71 12.30 -11.61
CA GLN A 165 19.69 12.58 -12.68
C GLN A 165 19.15 12.24 -14.09
N ASN A 166 18.09 11.46 -14.20
CA ASN A 166 17.44 11.07 -15.45
C ASN A 166 16.31 12.04 -15.86
N GLY A 167 16.04 13.07 -15.08
CA GLY A 167 14.93 14.00 -15.24
C GLY A 167 13.82 13.76 -14.23
N ALA A 168 12.59 14.19 -14.56
CA ALA A 168 11.42 13.95 -13.73
C ALA A 168 11.01 12.47 -13.81
N GLU A 169 10.96 11.81 -12.66
CA GLU A 169 10.50 10.41 -12.53
C GLU A 169 8.97 10.34 -12.62
N PHE A 170 8.29 11.39 -12.15
CA PHE A 170 6.84 11.56 -12.25
C PHE A 170 6.46 13.03 -12.10
N ASP A 171 5.22 13.37 -12.49
CA ASP A 171 4.63 14.68 -12.22
C ASP A 171 3.88 14.64 -10.89
N PRO A 172 4.25 15.44 -9.86
CA PRO A 172 3.61 15.41 -8.55
C PRO A 172 2.18 15.99 -8.52
N ASP A 173 1.82 16.82 -9.51
CA ASP A 173 0.53 17.50 -9.57
C ASP A 173 -0.49 16.81 -10.49
N LEU A 174 -0.02 15.83 -11.25
CA LEU A 174 -0.85 14.99 -12.10
C LEU A 174 -0.89 13.56 -11.59
N GLU A 175 -2.01 12.91 -11.74
CA GLU A 175 -2.19 11.55 -11.25
C GLU A 175 -2.93 10.64 -12.23
N CYS A 176 -2.61 9.36 -12.17
CA CYS A 176 -3.34 8.27 -12.78
C CYS A 176 -4.24 7.62 -11.73
N LEU A 177 -5.50 7.38 -12.04
CA LEU A 177 -6.40 6.71 -11.11
C LEU A 177 -6.02 5.23 -10.98
N TYR A 178 -5.82 4.79 -9.74
CA TYR A 178 -5.68 3.37 -9.41
C TYR A 178 -6.96 2.86 -8.76
N ALA A 179 -7.64 1.93 -9.42
CA ALA A 179 -8.85 1.32 -8.90
C ALA A 179 -8.50 0.18 -7.95
N ASP A 180 -8.89 0.31 -6.69
CA ASP A 180 -8.71 -0.69 -5.66
C ASP A 180 -10.07 -1.06 -5.05
N ARG A 181 -10.07 -2.01 -4.14
CA ARG A 181 -11.23 -2.71 -3.61
C ARG A 181 -11.96 -1.94 -2.52
N LEU A 182 -13.00 -2.55 -2.01
CA LEU A 182 -13.75 -2.16 -0.83
C LEU A 182 -13.47 -3.17 0.29
N ARG A 183 -13.30 -2.70 1.52
CA ARG A 183 -13.32 -3.57 2.70
C ARG A 183 -14.54 -3.25 3.55
N GLN A 184 -15.29 -4.29 3.90
CA GLN A 184 -16.36 -4.22 4.86
C GLN A 184 -16.15 -5.28 5.94
N ARG A 185 -16.24 -4.88 7.19
CA ARG A 185 -16.14 -5.76 8.34
C ARG A 185 -17.34 -5.54 9.25
N GLU A 186 -18.06 -6.64 9.52
CA GLU A 186 -19.21 -6.62 10.42
C GLU A 186 -18.78 -6.51 11.90
N PRO A 187 -19.68 -6.04 12.78
CA PRO A 187 -19.40 -6.00 14.22
C PRO A 187 -18.99 -7.36 14.76
N GLY A 188 -17.88 -7.41 15.48
CA GLY A 188 -17.37 -8.64 16.09
C GLY A 188 -16.75 -9.67 15.13
N ASP A 189 -16.66 -9.35 13.84
CA ASP A 189 -15.97 -10.22 12.88
C ASP A 189 -14.52 -10.44 13.30
N LYS A 190 -14.08 -11.69 13.23
CA LYS A 190 -12.65 -11.98 13.36
C LYS A 190 -11.92 -11.34 12.20
N THR A 191 -10.79 -10.73 12.48
CA THR A 191 -9.93 -10.23 11.40
C THR A 191 -9.43 -11.40 10.59
N LEU A 192 -9.28 -11.22 9.28
CA LEU A 192 -8.72 -12.25 8.40
C LEU A 192 -7.21 -12.45 8.64
N GLY A 193 -6.64 -11.83 9.71
CA GLY A 193 -5.26 -12.02 10.10
C GLY A 193 -4.28 -11.64 9.00
N LEU A 194 -4.47 -10.46 8.36
CA LEU A 194 -3.43 -9.90 7.50
C LEU A 194 -2.22 -9.59 8.37
N SER A 195 -1.33 -10.58 8.45
CA SER A 195 -0.06 -10.47 9.17
C SER A 195 0.75 -9.29 8.66
N PRO A 196 1.66 -8.73 9.46
CA PRO A 196 2.53 -7.65 9.03
C PRO A 196 3.27 -8.00 7.74
N HIS A 197 3.16 -7.14 6.74
CA HIS A 197 3.74 -7.34 5.41
C HIS A 197 4.01 -6.00 4.71
N VAL A 198 4.66 -6.08 3.56
CA VAL A 198 4.86 -4.97 2.62
C VAL A 198 4.40 -5.42 1.25
N ASP A 199 3.58 -4.60 0.60
CA ASP A 199 3.09 -4.86 -0.76
C ASP A 199 4.13 -4.51 -1.85
N GLY A 200 3.81 -4.83 -3.11
CA GLY A 200 4.63 -4.41 -4.25
C GLY A 200 5.83 -5.31 -4.52
N GLY A 201 5.66 -6.61 -4.33
CA GLY A 201 6.68 -7.62 -4.59
C GLY A 201 7.48 -8.03 -3.35
N SER A 202 8.20 -9.11 -3.50
CA SER A 202 8.97 -9.75 -2.43
C SER A 202 10.38 -10.05 -2.90
N VAL A 203 10.65 -11.23 -3.46
CA VAL A 203 11.97 -11.64 -3.96
C VAL A 203 12.53 -10.70 -5.03
N GLU A 204 11.66 -10.04 -5.78
CA GLU A 204 11.98 -9.09 -6.85
C GLU A 204 12.87 -7.96 -6.34
N ARG A 205 12.74 -7.57 -5.08
CA ARG A 205 13.54 -6.49 -4.46
C ARG A 205 15.04 -6.76 -4.49
N TRP A 206 15.46 -8.05 -4.53
CA TRP A 206 16.86 -8.45 -4.66
C TRP A 206 17.24 -8.88 -6.07
N ILE A 207 16.30 -9.40 -6.86
CA ILE A 207 16.56 -10.04 -8.14
C ILE A 207 16.37 -9.06 -9.31
N ASP A 208 15.28 -8.27 -9.31
CA ASP A 208 14.98 -7.35 -10.39
C ASP A 208 15.96 -6.16 -10.42
N PRO A 209 16.56 -5.85 -11.59
CA PRO A 209 17.51 -4.75 -11.70
C PRO A 209 16.90 -3.37 -11.38
N GLY A 210 15.61 -3.16 -11.67
CA GLY A 210 14.89 -1.93 -11.32
C GLY A 210 14.85 -1.75 -9.81
N TYR A 211 14.42 -2.77 -9.08
CA TYR A 211 14.42 -2.74 -7.61
C TYR A 211 15.83 -2.62 -7.03
N ARG A 212 16.84 -3.30 -7.57
CA ARG A 212 18.23 -3.13 -7.12
C ARG A 212 18.73 -1.69 -7.30
N ASN A 213 18.30 -1.02 -8.36
CA ASN A 213 18.62 0.40 -8.54
C ASN A 213 17.85 1.29 -7.55
N VAL A 214 16.60 1.00 -7.22
CA VAL A 214 15.85 1.69 -6.15
C VAL A 214 16.61 1.60 -4.83
N TYR A 215 17.07 0.41 -4.46
CA TYR A 215 17.77 0.17 -3.20
C TYR A 215 19.30 0.17 -3.34
N ARG A 216 19.86 0.85 -4.37
CA ARG A 216 21.31 0.87 -4.66
C ARG A 216 22.18 1.26 -3.47
N HIS A 217 21.72 2.23 -2.68
CA HIS A 217 22.45 2.69 -1.49
C HIS A 217 22.38 1.68 -0.34
N VAL A 218 21.30 0.94 -0.23
CA VAL A 218 21.19 -0.19 0.73
C VAL A 218 22.15 -1.30 0.33
N PHE A 219 22.12 -1.73 -0.92
CA PHE A 219 22.94 -2.84 -1.43
C PHE A 219 24.43 -2.50 -1.61
N SER A 220 24.79 -1.22 -1.58
CA SER A 220 26.20 -0.79 -1.50
C SER A 220 26.72 -0.62 -0.06
N GLY A 221 25.84 -0.74 0.94
CA GLY A 221 26.19 -0.45 2.34
C GLY A 221 26.22 1.04 2.69
N ASP A 222 26.02 1.93 1.72
CA ASP A 222 25.94 3.40 1.92
C ASP A 222 24.54 3.80 2.41
N VAL A 223 24.15 3.27 3.55
CA VAL A 223 22.81 3.47 4.10
C VAL A 223 22.55 4.91 4.55
N GLY A 224 23.58 5.73 4.70
CA GLY A 224 23.44 7.15 4.95
C GLY A 224 22.77 7.90 3.78
N ALA A 225 23.06 7.48 2.55
CA ALA A 225 22.46 8.01 1.33
C ALA A 225 21.11 7.38 0.97
N TYR A 226 20.67 6.33 1.66
CA TYR A 226 19.37 5.70 1.42
C TYR A 226 18.23 6.61 1.87
N ASP A 227 17.42 7.05 0.93
CA ASP A 227 16.19 7.80 1.16
C ASP A 227 15.01 7.00 0.59
N PRO A 228 14.06 6.53 1.42
CA PRO A 228 12.85 5.85 0.94
C PRO A 228 12.01 6.68 -0.01
N PHE A 229 12.08 8.01 0.10
CA PHE A 229 11.34 8.98 -0.72
C PHE A 229 12.10 9.44 -1.98
N ASP A 230 13.19 8.76 -2.36
CA ASP A 230 13.84 8.95 -3.65
C ASP A 230 13.06 8.15 -4.72
N ALA A 231 12.45 8.86 -5.68
CA ALA A 231 11.68 8.25 -6.76
C ALA A 231 12.56 7.62 -7.85
N ALA A 232 13.85 7.90 -7.84
CA ALA A 232 14.78 7.38 -8.84
C ALA A 232 14.63 5.86 -9.00
N TYR A 233 14.40 5.43 -10.24
CA TYR A 233 14.22 4.04 -10.67
C TYR A 233 12.94 3.34 -10.20
N ARG A 234 12.08 3.94 -9.37
CA ARG A 234 10.86 3.26 -8.89
C ARG A 234 9.84 3.01 -10.00
N THR A 235 9.86 3.82 -11.04
CA THR A 235 9.00 3.65 -12.22
C THR A 235 9.51 2.58 -13.19
N THR A 236 10.70 2.00 -12.95
CA THR A 236 11.31 0.94 -13.79
C THR A 236 11.36 -0.42 -13.11
N SER A 237 10.97 -0.54 -11.85
CA SER A 237 10.84 -1.82 -11.14
C SER A 237 9.77 -2.71 -11.77
N GLN A 238 9.98 -4.03 -11.74
CA GLN A 238 9.04 -5.01 -12.28
C GLN A 238 8.70 -6.04 -11.22
N GLU A 239 7.42 -6.17 -10.95
CA GLU A 239 6.85 -7.14 -10.05
C GLU A 239 6.52 -8.43 -10.81
N ILE A 240 6.66 -9.59 -10.16
CA ILE A 240 6.13 -10.85 -10.68
C ILE A 240 4.60 -10.76 -10.67
N PRO A 241 3.91 -10.91 -11.80
CA PRO A 241 2.46 -10.80 -11.86
C PRO A 241 1.76 -11.77 -10.91
N SER A 242 0.88 -11.23 -10.07
CA SER A 242 0.12 -12.00 -9.09
C SER A 242 -1.13 -11.21 -8.67
N PRO A 243 -2.25 -11.87 -8.33
CA PRO A 243 -3.43 -11.20 -7.76
C PRO A 243 -3.19 -10.50 -6.42
N ALA A 244 -2.03 -10.72 -5.80
CA ALA A 244 -1.64 -10.11 -4.52
C ALA A 244 -0.62 -8.98 -4.68
N VAL A 245 -0.20 -8.66 -5.90
CA VAL A 245 0.87 -7.70 -6.18
C VAL A 245 0.36 -6.57 -7.05
N CYS A 246 0.47 -5.35 -6.55
CA CYS A 246 0.09 -4.15 -7.29
C CYS A 246 1.26 -3.68 -8.17
N SER A 247 1.04 -3.59 -9.49
CA SER A 247 2.06 -3.26 -10.48
C SER A 247 2.12 -1.75 -10.83
N MET A 248 1.11 -0.96 -10.46
CA MET A 248 1.14 0.48 -10.64
C MET A 248 2.10 1.12 -9.62
N PHE A 249 2.95 2.06 -10.06
CA PHE A 249 3.76 2.84 -9.12
C PHE A 249 2.87 3.76 -8.30
N ARG A 250 2.96 3.65 -6.99
CA ARG A 250 2.23 4.47 -6.02
C ARG A 250 3.22 5.13 -5.08
N THR A 251 3.06 6.41 -4.84
CA THR A 251 3.82 7.14 -3.81
C THR A 251 3.30 6.80 -2.43
N TYR A 252 1.99 6.60 -2.31
CA TYR A 252 1.34 6.15 -1.08
C TYR A 252 0.21 5.16 -1.38
N GLN A 253 0.06 4.20 -0.49
CA GLN A 253 -1.14 3.41 -0.32
C GLN A 253 -2.02 4.07 0.72
N GLY A 254 -3.34 3.77 0.69
CA GLY A 254 -4.22 4.36 1.68
C GLY A 254 -5.65 3.87 1.57
N TRP A 255 -6.47 4.42 2.46
CA TRP A 255 -7.91 4.22 2.40
C TRP A 255 -8.67 5.42 3.01
N THR A 256 -9.92 5.57 2.58
CA THR A 256 -10.90 6.49 3.18
C THR A 256 -11.74 5.72 4.19
N ALA A 257 -11.84 6.22 5.42
CA ALA A 257 -12.72 5.66 6.43
C ALA A 257 -14.19 5.92 6.05
N LEU A 258 -14.98 4.85 5.99
CA LEU A 258 -16.44 4.91 5.80
C LEU A 258 -17.19 4.79 7.13
N SER A 259 -16.50 4.38 8.17
CA SER A 259 -17.02 4.26 9.53
C SER A 259 -15.96 4.65 10.53
N ARG A 260 -16.40 5.01 11.75
CA ARG A 260 -15.49 5.26 12.86
C ARG A 260 -14.77 3.98 13.24
N GLN A 261 -13.46 4.03 13.40
CA GLN A 261 -12.63 2.92 13.83
C GLN A 261 -11.34 3.40 14.48
N GLY A 262 -10.79 2.62 15.39
CA GLY A 262 -9.58 2.94 16.12
C GLY A 262 -8.98 1.70 16.79
N PRO A 263 -8.03 1.87 17.73
CA PRO A 263 -7.39 0.76 18.42
C PRO A 263 -8.40 -0.20 19.06
N GLY A 264 -8.28 -1.50 18.75
CA GLY A 264 -9.19 -2.55 19.19
C GLY A 264 -10.37 -2.83 18.27
N ASP A 265 -10.55 -2.07 17.20
CA ASP A 265 -11.64 -2.23 16.23
C ASP A 265 -11.22 -3.06 15.00
N GLY A 266 -10.13 -3.79 15.07
CA GLY A 266 -9.55 -4.51 13.93
C GLY A 266 -9.01 -3.54 12.87
N THR A 267 -8.47 -2.42 13.27
CA THR A 267 -7.98 -1.38 12.38
C THR A 267 -6.59 -1.70 11.81
N LEU A 268 -6.06 -0.78 11.03
CA LEU A 268 -4.72 -0.84 10.47
C LEU A 268 -3.66 -0.69 11.57
N ASN A 269 -2.64 -1.55 11.52
CA ASN A 269 -1.41 -1.39 12.27
C ASN A 269 -0.27 -1.10 11.31
N LEU A 270 0.67 -0.26 11.76
CA LEU A 270 1.85 0.13 10.99
C LEU A 270 3.12 -0.05 11.83
N VAL A 271 4.24 -0.31 11.17
CA VAL A 271 5.56 -0.01 11.71
C VAL A 271 5.97 1.35 11.12
N PRO A 272 5.76 2.46 11.83
CA PRO A 272 5.96 3.81 11.29
C PRO A 272 7.45 4.19 11.27
N ILE A 273 8.21 3.45 10.47
CA ILE A 273 9.66 3.61 10.25
C ILE A 273 9.92 3.42 8.75
N SER A 274 10.02 4.51 7.99
CA SER A 274 10.17 4.46 6.53
C SER A 274 11.43 3.72 6.07
N ARG A 275 12.50 3.70 6.87
CA ARG A 275 13.75 3.01 6.57
C ARG A 275 13.77 1.51 6.93
N ALA A 276 12.69 0.98 7.52
CA ALA A 276 12.60 -0.43 7.91
C ALA A 276 12.83 -1.38 6.71
N MET A 277 12.39 -1.01 5.51
CA MET A 277 12.65 -1.79 4.29
C MET A 277 14.15 -2.00 4.05
N GLY A 278 14.96 -0.95 4.17
CA GLY A 278 16.41 -1.05 4.01
C GLY A 278 17.04 -2.04 5.00
N TRP A 279 16.57 -2.03 6.26
CA TRP A 279 16.98 -3.00 7.26
C TRP A 279 16.58 -4.44 6.88
N MET A 280 15.34 -4.66 6.44
CA MET A 280 14.86 -5.98 6.00
C MET A 280 15.68 -6.52 4.82
N LEU A 281 16.00 -5.67 3.86
CA LEU A 281 16.81 -6.04 2.71
C LEU A 281 18.21 -6.51 3.10
N LEU A 282 18.88 -5.80 4.02
CA LEU A 282 20.20 -6.19 4.53
C LEU A 282 20.13 -7.36 5.52
N ARG A 283 19.03 -7.53 6.26
CA ARG A 283 18.81 -8.67 7.16
C ARG A 283 18.91 -10.00 6.42
N ALA A 284 18.33 -10.07 5.22
CA ALA A 284 18.38 -11.26 4.38
C ALA A 284 19.80 -11.61 3.86
N LEU A 285 20.75 -10.67 3.96
CA LEU A 285 22.12 -10.86 3.49
C LEU A 285 23.11 -11.21 4.63
N GLN A 286 22.61 -11.33 5.87
CA GLN A 286 23.46 -11.66 7.02
C GLN A 286 23.88 -13.15 7.02
N ASP A 287 24.96 -13.46 7.74
CA ASP A 287 25.63 -14.77 7.71
C ASP A 287 24.77 -15.92 8.25
N ASP A 288 23.75 -15.63 9.06
CA ASP A 288 22.82 -16.61 9.63
C ASP A 288 21.63 -16.96 8.69
N ILE A 289 21.52 -16.30 7.54
CA ILE A 289 20.53 -16.61 6.52
C ILE A 289 21.18 -17.37 5.37
N THR A 290 20.63 -18.56 5.06
CA THR A 290 21.18 -19.41 3.98
C THR A 290 21.18 -18.72 2.63
N ASP A 291 22.03 -19.17 1.72
CA ASP A 291 22.19 -18.51 0.41
C ASP A 291 20.94 -18.62 -0.48
N GLU A 292 20.06 -19.57 -0.22
CA GLU A 292 18.82 -19.83 -0.94
C GLU A 292 17.60 -19.14 -0.34
N ASP A 293 17.75 -18.46 0.82
CA ASP A 293 16.63 -17.82 1.52
C ASP A 293 16.80 -16.29 1.60
N LEU A 294 15.69 -15.59 1.60
CA LEU A 294 15.58 -14.14 1.79
C LEU A 294 14.60 -13.81 2.93
N CYS A 295 14.82 -14.46 4.08
CA CYS A 295 13.95 -14.34 5.26
C CYS A 295 12.48 -14.74 5.00
N GLY A 296 12.26 -15.73 4.14
CA GLY A 296 10.95 -16.24 3.78
C GLY A 296 10.24 -15.47 2.67
N ALA A 297 10.93 -14.56 1.98
CA ALA A 297 10.38 -13.93 0.78
C ALA A 297 10.10 -14.97 -0.31
N ALA A 298 8.97 -14.84 -1.01
CA ALA A 298 8.54 -15.79 -2.03
C ALA A 298 8.00 -15.07 -3.29
N PRO A 299 8.16 -15.64 -4.49
CA PRO A 299 7.71 -15.02 -5.73
C PRO A 299 6.19 -14.86 -5.77
N GLY A 300 5.71 -13.76 -6.35
CA GLY A 300 4.29 -13.47 -6.53
C GLY A 300 3.51 -13.28 -5.23
N ARG A 301 4.18 -12.88 -4.16
CA ARG A 301 3.58 -12.62 -2.84
C ARG A 301 4.04 -11.28 -2.28
N ALA A 302 3.27 -10.75 -1.33
CA ALA A 302 3.71 -9.66 -0.48
C ALA A 302 4.91 -10.09 0.38
N MET A 303 5.78 -9.15 0.75
CA MET A 303 6.93 -9.43 1.61
C MET A 303 6.48 -9.57 3.06
N VAL A 304 6.52 -10.79 3.59
CA VAL A 304 6.07 -11.10 4.95
C VAL A 304 7.10 -10.66 5.98
N VAL A 305 6.62 -10.10 7.09
CA VAL A 305 7.41 -9.79 8.29
C VAL A 305 7.20 -10.90 9.30
N SER A 306 8.23 -11.74 9.49
CA SER A 306 8.18 -12.92 10.37
C SER A 306 8.86 -12.67 11.71
N GLU A 307 8.36 -13.28 12.78
CA GLU A 307 9.03 -13.27 14.09
C GLU A 307 10.43 -13.88 14.04
N ALA A 308 10.63 -14.91 13.21
CA ALA A 308 11.91 -15.60 13.11
C ALA A 308 13.07 -14.67 12.65
N HIS A 309 12.78 -13.71 11.77
CA HIS A 309 13.79 -12.86 11.16
C HIS A 309 13.65 -11.38 11.47
N HIS A 310 12.43 -10.93 11.83
CA HIS A 310 12.06 -9.52 11.91
C HIS A 310 11.44 -9.11 13.25
N ALA A 311 11.56 -9.95 14.32
CA ALA A 311 10.95 -9.71 15.64
C ALA A 311 11.20 -8.29 16.18
N LYS A 312 12.38 -7.73 15.91
CA LYS A 312 12.74 -6.36 16.32
C LYS A 312 11.71 -5.33 15.80
N LEU A 313 11.34 -5.41 14.53
CA LEU A 313 10.41 -4.44 13.90
C LEU A 313 8.99 -4.55 14.46
N LEU A 314 8.58 -5.74 14.90
CA LEU A 314 7.26 -5.97 15.47
C LEU A 314 7.04 -5.25 16.82
N ARG A 315 8.10 -4.81 17.49
CA ARG A 315 8.02 -3.97 18.69
C ARG A 315 7.43 -2.58 18.39
N ALA A 316 7.62 -2.09 17.17
CA ALA A 316 7.05 -0.81 16.71
C ALA A 316 5.75 -1.01 15.90
N TYR A 317 5.15 -2.20 15.90
CA TYR A 317 3.89 -2.47 15.20
C TYR A 317 2.72 -1.98 16.03
N VAL A 318 2.23 -0.79 15.71
CA VAL A 318 1.24 -0.04 16.49
C VAL A 318 -0.03 0.26 15.69
N PRO A 319 -1.20 0.29 16.36
CA PRO A 319 -2.44 0.68 15.70
C PRO A 319 -2.44 2.18 15.34
N ILE A 320 -3.19 2.50 14.29
CA ILE A 320 -3.49 3.90 13.99
C ILE A 320 -4.39 4.51 15.08
N PRO A 321 -4.31 5.82 15.35
CA PRO A 321 -5.28 6.50 16.21
C PRO A 321 -6.69 6.46 15.59
N GLU A 322 -7.71 6.72 16.41
CA GLU A 322 -9.09 6.76 15.95
C GLU A 322 -9.27 7.65 14.73
N VAL A 323 -10.01 7.15 13.74
CA VAL A 323 -10.46 7.85 12.54
C VAL A 323 -11.97 7.86 12.45
N ARG A 324 -12.52 8.89 11.78
CA ARG A 324 -13.96 9.09 11.54
C ARG A 324 -14.28 8.98 10.07
N PRO A 325 -15.57 8.81 9.71
CA PRO A 325 -15.97 8.87 8.32
C PRO A 325 -15.44 10.15 7.64
N GLY A 326 -14.77 9.99 6.50
CA GLY A 326 -14.17 11.09 5.75
C GLY A 326 -12.70 11.40 6.05
N ASP A 327 -12.12 10.79 7.08
CA ASP A 327 -10.68 10.79 7.27
C ASP A 327 -10.01 9.81 6.30
N THR A 328 -8.77 10.13 5.91
CA THR A 328 -7.96 9.24 5.06
C THR A 328 -6.66 8.87 5.77
N VAL A 329 -6.24 7.62 5.58
CA VAL A 329 -5.00 7.08 6.13
C VAL A 329 -4.08 6.71 4.98
N TRP A 330 -2.82 7.12 5.07
CA TRP A 330 -1.83 6.97 4.03
C TRP A 330 -0.54 6.39 4.56
N TRP A 331 0.10 5.49 3.80
CA TRP A 331 1.41 4.95 4.12
C TRP A 331 2.24 4.72 2.86
N HIS A 332 3.53 4.94 3.00
CA HIS A 332 4.52 4.69 1.94
C HIS A 332 4.52 3.20 1.56
N PRO A 333 4.68 2.82 0.30
CA PRO A 333 4.65 1.41 -0.14
C PRO A 333 5.64 0.49 0.56
N ASP A 334 6.75 1.02 1.08
CA ASP A 334 7.76 0.26 1.83
C ASP A 334 7.47 0.18 3.34
N VAL A 335 6.38 0.79 3.83
CA VAL A 335 6.00 0.72 5.25
C VAL A 335 5.30 -0.61 5.54
N ILE A 336 5.79 -1.28 6.56
CA ILE A 336 5.19 -2.51 7.07
C ILE A 336 3.81 -2.19 7.63
N HIS A 337 2.82 -2.94 7.17
CA HIS A 337 1.43 -2.77 7.60
C HIS A 337 0.73 -4.11 7.74
N GLY A 338 -0.38 -4.09 8.45
CA GLY A 338 -1.25 -5.23 8.66
C GLY A 338 -2.51 -4.81 9.40
N VAL A 339 -3.21 -5.76 9.96
CA VAL A 339 -4.50 -5.51 10.61
C VAL A 339 -4.47 -6.12 11.99
N GLU A 340 -5.07 -5.45 12.98
CA GLU A 340 -5.23 -5.99 14.33
C GLU A 340 -5.91 -7.35 14.30
N ASP A 341 -5.47 -8.28 15.16
CA ASP A 341 -6.01 -9.65 15.24
C ASP A 341 -7.43 -9.71 15.82
N HIS A 342 -7.89 -8.64 16.47
CA HIS A 342 -9.16 -8.58 17.16
C HIS A 342 -9.99 -7.41 16.66
N ASN A 343 -11.27 -7.67 16.44
CA ASN A 343 -12.28 -6.65 16.19
C ASN A 343 -13.29 -6.67 17.36
N ARG A 344 -13.23 -5.67 18.22
CA ARG A 344 -14.16 -5.47 19.35
C ARG A 344 -15.23 -4.43 19.02
N ASN A 345 -15.24 -3.92 17.81
CA ASN A 345 -16.17 -2.88 17.40
C ASN A 345 -17.61 -3.40 17.45
N LYS A 346 -18.50 -2.58 17.98
CA LYS A 346 -19.95 -2.81 17.97
C LYS A 346 -20.62 -2.32 16.69
N GLY A 347 -19.89 -1.59 15.85
CA GLY A 347 -20.29 -1.08 14.54
C GLY A 347 -19.49 -1.74 13.42
N TYR A 348 -19.81 -1.36 12.18
CA TYR A 348 -19.03 -1.73 11.01
C TYR A 348 -17.66 -1.05 10.99
N SER A 349 -16.66 -1.73 10.42
CA SER A 349 -15.35 -1.15 10.13
C SER A 349 -15.13 -1.23 8.61
N ASN A 350 -15.62 -0.19 7.92
CA ASN A 350 -15.64 -0.12 6.46
C ASN A 350 -14.64 0.91 5.94
N VAL A 351 -13.94 0.55 4.85
CA VAL A 351 -13.02 1.47 4.16
C VAL A 351 -13.09 1.28 2.66
N MET A 352 -12.83 2.36 1.91
CA MET A 352 -12.53 2.31 0.48
C MET A 352 -11.02 2.46 0.30
N TYR A 353 -10.38 1.49 -0.37
CA TYR A 353 -8.96 1.61 -0.68
C TYR A 353 -8.73 2.69 -1.73
N ILE A 354 -7.69 3.47 -1.50
CA ILE A 354 -7.23 4.55 -2.36
C ILE A 354 -5.71 4.46 -2.49
N GLY A 355 -5.16 5.06 -3.51
CA GLY A 355 -3.72 5.17 -3.71
C GLY A 355 -3.37 6.54 -4.28
N ALA A 356 -2.16 7.00 -4.03
CA ALA A 356 -1.56 8.12 -4.73
C ALA A 356 -0.65 7.55 -5.82
N ALA A 357 -1.08 7.64 -7.07
CA ALA A 357 -0.37 7.15 -8.23
C ALA A 357 -0.08 8.31 -9.18
N PRO A 358 1.09 8.97 -9.07
CA PRO A 358 1.41 10.14 -9.85
C PRO A 358 1.54 9.80 -11.34
N ASP A 359 1.41 10.81 -12.18
CA ASP A 359 1.56 10.63 -13.63
C ASP A 359 2.99 10.30 -14.00
N CYS A 360 3.19 9.13 -14.56
CA CYS A 360 4.43 8.64 -15.13
C CYS A 360 4.15 7.59 -16.22
N GLU A 361 5.17 7.27 -17.01
CA GLU A 361 5.00 6.32 -18.13
C GLU A 361 4.51 4.93 -17.67
N LYS A 362 5.00 4.40 -16.54
CA LYS A 362 4.54 3.12 -15.96
C LYS A 362 3.04 3.17 -15.67
N ASN A 363 2.57 4.25 -15.06
CA ASN A 363 1.18 4.41 -14.66
C ASN A 363 0.24 4.65 -15.86
N ARG A 364 0.67 5.46 -16.83
CA ARG A 364 -0.10 5.61 -18.09
C ARG A 364 -0.29 4.29 -18.82
N ARG A 365 0.76 3.45 -18.91
CA ARG A 365 0.65 2.08 -19.48
C ARG A 365 -0.30 1.18 -18.69
N PHE A 366 -0.41 1.37 -17.38
CA PHE A 366 -1.39 0.65 -16.56
C PHE A 366 -2.81 1.04 -16.92
N LEU A 367 -3.07 2.32 -17.15
CA LEU A 367 -4.39 2.82 -17.57
C LEU A 367 -4.86 2.18 -18.89
N ASP A 368 -3.97 1.82 -19.81
CA ASP A 368 -4.33 1.12 -21.06
C ASP A 368 -5.03 -0.23 -20.81
N ARG A 369 -4.72 -0.86 -19.69
CA ARG A 369 -5.39 -2.11 -19.25
C ARG A 369 -6.60 -1.83 -18.36
N GLN A 370 -6.53 -0.78 -17.55
CA GLN A 370 -7.59 -0.44 -16.59
C GLN A 370 -8.84 0.14 -17.27
N ARG A 371 -8.68 0.99 -18.31
CA ARG A 371 -9.81 1.56 -19.05
C ARG A 371 -10.79 0.50 -19.59
N PRO A 372 -10.35 -0.51 -20.35
CA PRO A 372 -11.25 -1.58 -20.81
C PRO A 372 -11.92 -2.34 -19.66
N ALA A 373 -11.23 -2.51 -18.52
CA ALA A 373 -11.81 -3.14 -17.33
C ALA A 373 -12.95 -2.27 -16.77
N PHE A 374 -12.72 -0.98 -16.61
CA PHE A 374 -13.73 -0.01 -16.18
C PHE A 374 -14.96 0.03 -17.10
N GLU A 375 -14.75 0.16 -18.41
CA GLU A 375 -15.82 0.24 -19.42
C GLU A 375 -16.73 -1.01 -19.38
N ASN A 376 -16.14 -2.19 -19.14
CA ASN A 376 -16.86 -3.45 -19.17
C ASN A 376 -17.22 -4.00 -17.76
N GLY A 377 -16.94 -3.27 -16.67
CA GLY A 377 -17.22 -3.72 -15.31
C GLY A 377 -16.40 -4.92 -14.87
N ARG A 378 -15.21 -5.10 -15.45
CA ARG A 378 -14.30 -6.17 -15.08
C ARG A 378 -13.45 -5.78 -13.89
N SER A 379 -12.84 -6.78 -13.25
CA SER A 379 -11.89 -6.56 -12.17
C SER A 379 -10.71 -5.70 -12.64
N CYS A 380 -10.19 -4.86 -11.74
CA CYS A 380 -8.97 -4.09 -12.02
C CYS A 380 -7.79 -5.04 -12.31
N PRO A 381 -6.89 -4.71 -13.25
CA PRO A 381 -5.89 -5.63 -13.80
C PRO A 381 -4.91 -6.27 -12.81
N ASP A 382 -4.70 -5.68 -11.65
CA ASP A 382 -3.79 -6.21 -10.62
C ASP A 382 -4.45 -7.26 -9.70
N PHE A 383 -5.76 -7.49 -9.83
CA PHE A 383 -6.50 -8.38 -8.94
C PHE A 383 -7.08 -9.59 -9.68
N ALA A 384 -7.58 -10.56 -8.92
CA ALA A 384 -8.23 -11.74 -9.49
C ALA A 384 -9.39 -11.33 -10.42
N ALA A 385 -9.49 -11.99 -11.58
CA ALA A 385 -10.51 -11.71 -12.59
C ALA A 385 -11.87 -12.31 -12.16
N GLU A 386 -12.39 -11.83 -11.05
CA GLU A 386 -13.70 -12.26 -10.52
C GLU A 386 -14.86 -11.64 -11.28
N ASP A 387 -14.67 -10.45 -11.87
CA ASP A 387 -15.57 -9.76 -12.80
C ASP A 387 -17.02 -9.65 -12.29
N TYR A 388 -17.22 -9.35 -11.00
CA TYR A 388 -18.55 -9.24 -10.41
C TYR A 388 -19.40 -8.15 -11.03
N GLU A 389 -18.77 -7.00 -11.33
CA GLU A 389 -19.46 -5.78 -11.72
C GLU A 389 -19.88 -5.75 -13.20
N VAL A 390 -19.57 -6.77 -14.00
CA VAL A 390 -20.00 -6.87 -15.41
C VAL A 390 -21.52 -6.75 -15.54
N GLU A 391 -22.26 -7.38 -14.63
CA GLU A 391 -23.73 -7.41 -14.64
C GLU A 391 -24.36 -6.52 -13.54
N PHE A 392 -23.55 -5.75 -12.80
CA PHE A 392 -24.09 -4.93 -11.72
C PHE A 392 -24.78 -3.66 -12.26
N GLU A 393 -25.95 -3.38 -11.73
CA GLU A 393 -26.64 -2.12 -11.97
C GLU A 393 -26.10 -0.99 -11.07
N GLY A 394 -26.15 0.24 -11.53
CA GLY A 394 -25.71 1.42 -10.76
C GLY A 394 -24.20 1.63 -10.72
N ARG A 395 -23.45 0.92 -11.55
CA ARG A 395 -22.02 1.11 -11.75
C ARG A 395 -21.72 2.51 -12.29
N PHE A 396 -20.61 3.10 -11.87
CA PHE A 396 -20.10 4.33 -12.45
C PHE A 396 -19.59 4.09 -13.88
N THR A 397 -19.82 5.04 -14.77
CA THR A 397 -19.49 4.92 -16.18
C THR A 397 -18.63 6.09 -16.66
N GLN A 398 -18.09 6.01 -17.88
CA GLN A 398 -17.32 7.10 -18.47
C GLN A 398 -18.12 8.41 -18.56
N SER A 399 -19.43 8.34 -18.81
CA SER A 399 -20.30 9.52 -18.89
C SER A 399 -20.53 10.23 -17.54
N ASP A 400 -20.18 9.58 -16.43
CA ASP A 400 -20.25 10.15 -15.09
C ASP A 400 -18.96 10.89 -14.69
N LEU A 401 -17.85 10.70 -15.46
CA LEU A 401 -16.57 11.36 -15.19
C LEU A 401 -16.64 12.84 -15.55
N ASP A 402 -16.13 13.68 -14.64
CA ASP A 402 -15.81 15.08 -14.93
C ASP A 402 -14.45 15.21 -15.64
N ALA A 403 -14.02 16.44 -15.94
CA ALA A 403 -12.74 16.69 -16.62
C ALA A 403 -11.54 16.14 -15.83
N LEU A 404 -11.54 16.21 -14.49
CA LEU A 404 -10.49 15.65 -13.65
C LEU A 404 -10.46 14.12 -13.77
N GLY A 405 -11.61 13.47 -13.62
CA GLY A 405 -11.74 12.03 -13.73
C GLY A 405 -11.38 11.48 -15.12
N LEU A 406 -11.76 12.18 -16.20
CA LEU A 406 -11.37 11.81 -17.57
C LEU A 406 -9.85 11.82 -17.73
N ARG A 407 -9.17 12.86 -17.24
CA ARG A 407 -7.71 12.93 -17.28
C ARG A 407 -7.05 11.83 -16.42
N GLN A 408 -7.51 11.64 -15.18
CA GLN A 408 -6.98 10.60 -14.27
C GLN A 408 -7.13 9.18 -14.82
N MET A 409 -8.19 8.94 -15.60
CA MET A 409 -8.43 7.67 -16.29
C MET A 409 -7.72 7.58 -17.65
N GLY A 410 -7.05 8.65 -18.11
CA GLY A 410 -6.32 8.67 -19.36
C GLY A 410 -7.21 8.68 -20.61
N TYR A 411 -8.42 9.26 -20.53
CA TYR A 411 -9.28 9.51 -21.68
C TYR A 411 -8.92 10.81 -22.41
N GLU A 412 -8.29 11.74 -21.71
CA GLU A 412 -7.75 12.98 -22.26
C GLU A 412 -6.23 12.97 -22.13
N ALA A 413 -5.53 13.39 -23.18
CA ALA A 413 -4.07 13.51 -23.22
C ALA A 413 -3.60 14.85 -22.65
#